data_dbdf6c8375373ec642b14e2e0de582d3
#
_entry.id   dbdf6c8375373ec642b14e2e0de582d3
#
_cell.length_a   1.000
_cell.length_b   1.000
_cell.length_c   1.000
_cell.angle_alpha   90.00
_cell.angle_beta   90.00
_cell.angle_gamma   90.00
#
_symmetry.space_group_name_H-M   'P 1'
#
loop_
_entity.id
_entity.type
_entity.pdbx_description
1 polymer ?
#
loop_
_entity_poly.entity_id
_entity_poly.type
_entity_poly.pdbx_seq_one_letter_code
_entity_poly.pdbx_strand_id
1 'polypeptide(L)'
;YYSRYPHELSGGQRQRIGIARALALEPKLIIADESVSALDVSIQAQVVNLMMELQEEFGLTYLFISHDMAVIERVSHRIGVMYLGEIVEIGLRSQIFENPQHPYTKKLMAAVPIADPTKRKKKLNLMNDEIPSLLKPIGYEPEYVQMIKLGEDQYVKPFDGMKV
;
A
#
# COMPACT_ATOMS: atom_id res chain seq x y z
N TYR A 1 -15.37 16.48 -23.82
CA TYR A 1 -15.09 15.05 -23.50
C TYR A 1 -16.31 14.13 -23.70
N TYR A 2 -17.54 14.64 -23.75
CA TYR A 2 -18.77 13.83 -23.80
C TYR A 2 -18.84 12.88 -25.01
N SER A 3 -18.24 13.24 -26.14
CA SER A 3 -18.22 12.45 -27.38
C SER A 3 -16.96 11.62 -27.58
N ARG A 4 -16.04 11.59 -26.60
CA ARG A 4 -14.75 10.88 -26.72
C ARG A 4 -14.82 9.47 -26.20
N TYR A 5 -14.14 8.57 -26.87
CA TYR A 5 -13.93 7.21 -26.38
C TYR A 5 -12.78 7.14 -25.34
N PRO A 6 -12.78 6.15 -24.44
CA PRO A 6 -11.73 6.03 -23.42
C PRO A 6 -10.30 5.99 -23.98
N HIS A 7 -10.06 5.44 -25.16
CA HIS A 7 -8.75 5.39 -25.79
C HIS A 7 -8.26 6.75 -26.33
N GLU A 8 -9.14 7.73 -26.47
CA GLU A 8 -8.83 9.10 -26.88
C GLU A 8 -8.46 10.01 -25.68
N LEU A 9 -8.45 9.46 -24.45
CA LEU A 9 -8.15 10.17 -23.23
C LEU A 9 -6.79 9.74 -22.69
N SER A 10 -6.05 10.69 -22.09
CA SER A 10 -4.83 10.37 -21.37
C SER A 10 -5.12 9.50 -20.12
N GLY A 11 -4.10 8.82 -19.59
CA GLY A 11 -4.22 8.02 -18.36
C GLY A 11 -4.79 8.81 -17.19
N GLY A 12 -4.27 10.01 -16.94
CA GLY A 12 -4.79 10.89 -15.88
C GLY A 12 -6.21 11.40 -16.11
N GLN A 13 -6.60 11.61 -17.37
CA GLN A 13 -7.99 11.98 -17.70
C GLN A 13 -8.94 10.82 -17.42
N ARG A 14 -8.59 9.59 -17.84
CA ARG A 14 -9.36 8.38 -17.52
C ARG A 14 -9.50 8.19 -16.01
N GLN A 15 -8.41 8.40 -15.26
CA GLN A 15 -8.43 8.26 -13.82
C GLN A 15 -9.36 9.27 -13.14
N ARG A 16 -9.32 10.55 -13.55
CA ARG A 16 -10.23 11.58 -13.02
C ARG A 16 -11.70 11.27 -13.32
N ILE A 17 -12.01 10.70 -14.48
CA ILE A 17 -13.36 10.23 -14.82
C ILE A 17 -13.74 9.05 -13.92
N GLY A 18 -12.83 8.12 -13.64
CA GLY A 18 -13.04 7.00 -12.71
C GLY A 18 -13.36 7.48 -11.29
N ILE A 19 -12.63 8.49 -10.80
CA ILE A 19 -12.87 9.13 -9.50
C ILE A 19 -14.25 9.82 -9.50
N ALA A 20 -14.55 10.62 -10.50
CA ALA A 20 -15.85 11.30 -10.61
C ALA A 20 -17.03 10.30 -10.64
N ARG A 21 -16.87 9.17 -11.34
CA ARG A 21 -17.84 8.08 -11.36
C ARG A 21 -18.05 7.45 -9.98
N ALA A 22 -16.97 7.24 -9.22
CA ALA A 22 -17.06 6.70 -7.86
C ALA A 22 -17.77 7.68 -6.92
N LEU A 23 -17.52 8.97 -7.05
CA LEU A 23 -18.11 10.03 -6.24
C LEU A 23 -19.60 10.28 -6.55
N ALA A 24 -20.06 9.96 -7.74
CA ALA A 24 -21.43 10.24 -8.18
C ALA A 24 -22.51 9.57 -7.31
N LEU A 25 -22.14 8.56 -6.52
CA LEU A 25 -23.03 7.85 -5.58
C LEU A 25 -22.89 8.37 -4.13
N GLU A 26 -22.16 9.44 -3.90
CA GLU A 26 -21.88 10.02 -2.57
C GLU A 26 -21.45 8.95 -1.54
N PRO A 27 -20.44 8.14 -1.84
CA PRO A 27 -20.02 7.04 -0.98
C PRO A 27 -19.33 7.57 0.28
N LYS A 28 -19.39 6.80 1.36
CA LYS A 28 -18.56 7.04 2.57
C LYS A 28 -17.19 6.37 2.48
N LEU A 29 -17.08 5.31 1.68
CA LEU A 29 -15.84 4.55 1.47
C LEU A 29 -15.60 4.36 -0.02
N ILE A 30 -14.37 4.65 -0.44
CA ILE A 30 -13.88 4.35 -1.80
C ILE A 30 -12.73 3.37 -1.70
N ILE A 31 -12.78 2.29 -2.49
CA ILE A 31 -11.69 1.34 -2.66
C ILE A 31 -10.89 1.76 -3.90
N ALA A 32 -9.64 2.12 -3.68
CA ALA A 32 -8.69 2.54 -4.71
C ALA A 32 -7.64 1.43 -4.90
N ASP A 33 -7.96 0.47 -5.77
CA ASP A 33 -7.10 -0.68 -6.05
C ASP A 33 -6.19 -0.36 -7.23
N GLU A 34 -4.89 -0.22 -6.94
CA GLU A 34 -3.83 0.17 -7.89
C GLU A 34 -4.19 1.35 -8.81
N SER A 35 -5.02 2.25 -8.31
CA SER A 35 -5.68 3.29 -9.08
C SER A 35 -4.72 4.29 -9.77
N VAL A 36 -3.45 4.35 -9.37
CA VAL A 36 -2.45 5.29 -9.92
C VAL A 36 -1.20 4.60 -10.46
N SER A 37 -1.12 3.28 -10.43
CA SER A 37 0.08 2.50 -10.78
C SER A 37 0.49 2.63 -12.26
N ALA A 38 -0.48 2.83 -13.16
CA ALA A 38 -0.26 2.95 -14.60
C ALA A 38 -0.01 4.40 -15.08
N LEU A 39 0.16 5.35 -14.15
CA LEU A 39 0.40 6.75 -14.45
C LEU A 39 1.88 7.12 -14.32
N ASP A 40 2.34 8.08 -15.11
CA ASP A 40 3.64 8.69 -14.88
C ASP A 40 3.68 9.45 -13.54
N VAL A 41 4.88 9.60 -12.96
CA VAL A 41 5.07 10.15 -11.60
C VAL A 41 4.41 11.51 -11.40
N SER A 42 4.42 12.38 -12.42
CA SER A 42 3.86 13.73 -12.32
C SER A 42 2.33 13.72 -12.29
N ILE A 43 1.73 12.90 -13.12
CA ILE A 43 0.27 12.73 -13.19
C ILE A 43 -0.22 11.97 -11.95
N GLN A 44 0.53 10.94 -11.51
CA GLN A 44 0.26 10.22 -10.28
C GLN A 44 0.18 11.18 -9.08
N ALA A 45 1.16 12.08 -8.92
CA ALA A 45 1.15 13.08 -7.84
C ALA A 45 -0.08 14.00 -7.90
N GLN A 46 -0.49 14.43 -9.10
CA GLN A 46 -1.68 15.26 -9.29
C GLN A 46 -2.97 14.52 -8.90
N VAL A 47 -3.09 13.25 -9.29
CA VAL A 47 -4.28 12.43 -8.97
C VAL A 47 -4.34 12.14 -7.47
N VAL A 48 -3.20 11.83 -6.84
CA VAL A 48 -3.11 11.61 -5.39
C VAL A 48 -3.51 12.87 -4.62
N ASN A 49 -3.03 14.06 -5.03
CA ASN A 49 -3.43 15.32 -4.40
C ASN A 49 -4.93 15.56 -4.54
N LEU A 50 -5.49 15.36 -5.73
CA LEU A 50 -6.94 15.46 -5.94
C LEU A 50 -7.72 14.52 -5.01
N MET A 51 -7.27 13.27 -4.83
CA MET A 51 -7.94 12.33 -3.92
C MET A 51 -7.89 12.79 -2.47
N MET A 52 -6.78 13.39 -2.03
CA MET A 52 -6.65 13.95 -0.68
C MET A 52 -7.55 15.18 -0.49
N GLU A 53 -7.61 16.09 -1.46
CA GLU A 53 -8.53 17.23 -1.45
C GLU A 53 -9.99 16.78 -1.36
N LEU A 54 -10.39 15.79 -2.15
CA LEU A 54 -11.73 15.22 -2.11
C LEU A 54 -12.02 14.50 -0.78
N GLN A 55 -11.01 13.89 -0.17
CA GLN A 55 -11.14 13.29 1.16
C GLN A 55 -11.50 14.32 2.22
N GLU A 56 -10.82 15.46 2.21
CA GLU A 56 -11.08 16.56 3.14
C GLU A 56 -12.44 17.22 2.89
N GLU A 57 -12.75 17.49 1.61
CA GLU A 57 -13.97 18.21 1.22
C GLU A 57 -15.23 17.39 1.51
N PHE A 58 -15.22 16.09 1.21
CA PHE A 58 -16.40 15.20 1.33
C PHE A 58 -16.36 14.27 2.54
N GLY A 59 -15.33 14.34 3.39
CA GLY A 59 -15.19 13.45 4.55
C GLY A 59 -15.08 11.97 4.17
N LEU A 60 -14.40 11.65 3.06
CA LEU A 60 -14.30 10.31 2.50
C LEU A 60 -13.34 9.43 3.28
N THR A 61 -13.65 8.14 3.36
CA THR A 61 -12.70 7.10 3.76
C THR A 61 -12.16 6.41 2.52
N TYR A 62 -10.84 6.21 2.44
CA TYR A 62 -10.20 5.43 1.38
C TYR A 62 -9.62 4.12 1.93
N LEU A 63 -9.89 3.02 1.24
CA LEU A 63 -9.07 1.82 1.27
C LEU A 63 -8.15 1.86 0.04
N PHE A 64 -6.90 2.23 0.24
CA PHE A 64 -5.93 2.42 -0.83
C PHE A 64 -5.00 1.20 -0.93
N ILE A 65 -4.99 0.53 -2.08
CA ILE A 65 -4.12 -0.62 -2.36
C ILE A 65 -3.08 -0.18 -3.40
N SER A 66 -1.81 -0.32 -3.07
CA SER A 66 -0.70 0.03 -3.95
C SER A 66 0.58 -0.72 -3.56
N HIS A 67 1.46 -0.90 -4.52
CA HIS A 67 2.84 -1.35 -4.30
C HIS A 67 3.84 -0.17 -4.26
N ASP A 68 3.39 1.06 -4.51
CA ASP A 68 4.22 2.26 -4.45
C ASP A 68 4.29 2.81 -3.03
N MET A 69 5.41 2.60 -2.36
CA MET A 69 5.62 3.02 -0.98
C MET A 69 5.57 4.53 -0.81
N ALA A 70 5.99 5.33 -1.80
CA ALA A 70 5.95 6.79 -1.72
C ALA A 70 4.50 7.30 -1.72
N VAL A 71 3.63 6.68 -2.51
CA VAL A 71 2.20 6.98 -2.51
C VAL A 71 1.57 6.57 -1.18
N ILE A 72 1.82 5.35 -0.72
CA ILE A 72 1.30 4.83 0.56
C ILE A 72 1.72 5.74 1.72
N GLU A 73 3.00 6.13 1.79
CA GLU A 73 3.50 7.04 2.82
C GLU A 73 2.75 8.37 2.84
N ARG A 74 2.40 8.89 1.65
CA ARG A 74 1.74 10.18 1.51
C ARG A 74 0.26 10.16 1.91
N VAL A 75 -0.48 9.12 1.53
CA VAL A 75 -1.96 9.10 1.67
C VAL A 75 -2.45 8.40 2.93
N SER A 76 -1.63 7.54 3.55
CA SER A 76 -2.12 6.62 4.58
C SER A 76 -2.00 7.17 5.99
N HIS A 77 -3.02 6.95 6.82
CA HIS A 77 -2.95 7.10 8.28
C HIS A 77 -2.58 5.79 8.96
N ARG A 78 -3.15 4.67 8.45
CA ARG A 78 -2.85 3.30 8.88
C ARG A 78 -2.48 2.46 7.68
N ILE A 79 -1.58 1.49 7.87
CA ILE A 79 -1.06 0.64 6.81
C ILE A 79 -1.17 -0.82 7.25
N GLY A 80 -1.72 -1.66 6.36
CA GLY A 80 -1.64 -3.10 6.46
C GLY A 80 -0.67 -3.62 5.40
N VAL A 81 0.35 -4.35 5.82
CA VAL A 81 1.29 -5.01 4.91
C VAL A 81 0.80 -6.41 4.63
N MET A 82 0.59 -6.70 3.34
CA MET A 82 0.13 -8.01 2.89
C MET A 82 1.29 -8.81 2.30
N TYR A 83 1.40 -10.08 2.67
CA TYR A 83 2.37 -11.01 2.13
C TYR A 83 1.73 -12.39 1.92
N LEU A 84 1.86 -12.95 0.73
CA LEU A 84 1.28 -14.25 0.34
C LEU A 84 -0.23 -14.38 0.65
N GLY A 85 -0.99 -13.28 0.42
CA GLY A 85 -2.43 -13.26 0.65
C GLY A 85 -2.87 -12.99 2.09
N GLU A 86 -1.94 -12.80 3.02
CA GLU A 86 -2.22 -12.56 4.44
C GLU A 86 -1.68 -11.22 4.91
N ILE A 87 -2.41 -10.56 5.81
CA ILE A 87 -1.89 -9.37 6.51
C ILE A 87 -0.88 -9.84 7.54
N VAL A 88 0.38 -9.42 7.37
CA VAL A 88 1.49 -9.80 8.26
C VAL A 88 1.82 -8.73 9.29
N GLU A 89 1.51 -7.48 8.99
CA GLU A 89 1.67 -6.36 9.92
C GLU A 89 0.65 -5.27 9.62
N ILE A 90 0.08 -4.65 10.66
CA ILE A 90 -0.80 -3.50 10.55
C ILE A 90 -0.48 -2.51 11.65
N GLY A 91 -0.44 -1.22 11.32
CA GLY A 91 -0.11 -0.18 12.29
C GLY A 91 -0.31 1.23 11.72
N LEU A 92 0.04 2.23 12.51
CA LEU A 92 0.11 3.62 12.06
C LEU A 92 1.22 3.75 11.00
N ARG A 93 1.08 4.72 10.10
CA ARG A 93 2.08 5.00 9.07
C ARG A 93 3.50 5.12 9.64
N SER A 94 3.68 5.90 10.72
CA SER A 94 4.98 6.08 11.36
C SER A 94 5.56 4.76 11.89
N GLN A 95 4.73 3.90 12.46
CA GLN A 95 5.18 2.60 12.98
C GLN A 95 5.68 1.70 11.86
N ILE A 96 4.97 1.62 10.75
CA ILE A 96 5.33 0.76 9.62
C ILE A 96 6.58 1.26 8.89
N PHE A 97 6.73 2.58 8.71
CA PHE A 97 7.89 3.15 8.00
C PHE A 97 9.13 3.29 8.86
N GLU A 98 8.98 3.67 10.13
CA GLU A 98 10.12 3.96 11.01
C GLU A 98 10.55 2.77 11.87
N ASN A 99 9.59 1.92 12.29
CA ASN A 99 9.84 0.79 13.17
C ASN A 99 9.07 -0.48 12.76
N PRO A 100 9.25 -0.99 11.52
CA PRO A 100 8.61 -2.23 11.08
C PRO A 100 9.04 -3.40 11.94
N GLN A 101 8.13 -4.32 12.27
CA GLN A 101 8.39 -5.45 13.15
C GLN A 101 8.52 -6.76 12.37
N HIS A 102 7.62 -7.03 11.44
CA HIS A 102 7.64 -8.27 10.67
C HIS A 102 8.86 -8.32 9.72
N PRO A 103 9.55 -9.46 9.59
CA PRO A 103 10.73 -9.59 8.72
C PRO A 103 10.46 -9.17 7.27
N TYR A 104 9.30 -9.51 6.72
CA TYR A 104 8.91 -9.10 5.38
C TYR A 104 8.77 -7.59 5.27
N THR A 105 8.10 -6.93 6.24
CA THR A 105 7.97 -5.47 6.27
C THR A 105 9.33 -4.79 6.33
N LYS A 106 10.25 -5.30 7.13
CA LYS A 106 11.63 -4.81 7.20
C LYS A 106 12.36 -4.90 5.85
N LYS A 107 12.22 -6.04 5.16
CA LYS A 107 12.78 -6.23 3.81
C LYS A 107 12.15 -5.27 2.81
N LEU A 108 10.83 -5.11 2.86
CA LEU A 108 10.08 -4.20 2.00
C LEU A 108 10.55 -2.75 2.18
N MET A 109 10.63 -2.27 3.43
CA MET A 109 11.09 -0.91 3.73
C MET A 109 12.56 -0.70 3.39
N ALA A 110 13.41 -1.72 3.54
CA ALA A 110 14.83 -1.65 3.15
C ALA A 110 15.03 -1.55 1.63
N ALA A 111 14.07 -2.03 0.84
CA ALA A 111 14.10 -1.97 -0.63
C ALA A 111 13.63 -0.61 -1.18
N VAL A 112 12.98 0.24 -0.36
CA VAL A 112 12.54 1.57 -0.78
C VAL A 112 13.76 2.45 -1.08
N PRO A 113 13.89 3.03 -2.30
CA PRO A 113 15.00 3.89 -2.64
C PRO A 113 15.00 5.16 -1.77
N ILE A 114 16.12 5.43 -1.10
CA ILE A 114 16.30 6.68 -0.36
C ILE A 114 16.77 7.73 -1.36
N ALA A 115 15.99 8.81 -1.53
CA ALA A 115 16.31 9.90 -2.45
C ALA A 115 17.56 10.69 -2.02
N ASP A 116 17.96 10.64 -0.74
CA ASP A 116 19.11 11.34 -0.22
C ASP A 116 20.41 10.52 -0.48
N PRO A 117 21.30 10.98 -1.38
CA PRO A 117 22.54 10.27 -1.71
C PRO A 117 23.51 10.18 -0.53
N THR A 118 23.39 11.04 0.48
CA THR A 118 24.26 11.02 1.67
C THR A 118 23.88 9.90 2.64
N LYS A 119 22.63 9.44 2.59
CA LYS A 119 22.07 8.35 3.39
C LYS A 119 22.11 7.00 2.67
N ARG A 120 22.76 6.92 1.50
CA ARG A 120 22.90 5.69 0.73
C ARG A 120 23.59 4.62 1.57
N LYS A 121 22.82 3.67 2.09
CA LYS A 121 23.38 2.51 2.80
C LYS A 121 24.28 1.74 1.82
N LYS A 122 25.56 1.56 2.20
CA LYS A 122 26.49 0.69 1.49
C LYS A 122 25.90 -0.71 1.44
N LYS A 123 25.66 -1.22 0.21
CA LYS A 123 25.18 -2.57 -0.12
C LYS A 123 23.91 -3.00 0.61
N LEU A 124 22.79 -2.99 -0.07
CA LEU A 124 21.69 -3.91 0.25
C LEU A 124 22.31 -5.33 0.21
N ASN A 125 22.45 -5.95 1.37
CA ASN A 125 22.55 -7.39 1.44
C ASN A 125 21.17 -7.91 1.02
N LEU A 126 21.00 -8.16 -0.27
CA LEU A 126 19.91 -8.97 -0.79
C LEU A 126 20.10 -10.33 -0.12
N MET A 127 19.41 -10.56 0.98
CA MET A 127 19.38 -11.86 1.61
C MET A 127 18.79 -12.82 0.58
N ASN A 128 19.57 -13.83 0.19
CA ASN A 128 19.18 -14.90 -0.74
C ASN A 128 18.14 -15.87 -0.09
N ASP A 129 17.27 -15.37 0.75
CA ASP A 129 16.19 -16.19 1.27
C ASP A 129 15.20 -16.43 0.13
N GLU A 130 15.08 -17.68 -0.27
CA GLU A 130 14.09 -18.12 -1.22
C GLU A 130 12.70 -17.66 -0.78
N ILE A 131 11.97 -17.04 -1.70
CA ILE A 131 10.56 -16.68 -1.47
C ILE A 131 9.82 -18.02 -1.32
N PRO A 132 9.14 -18.29 -0.18
CA PRO A 132 8.39 -19.53 -0.04
C PRO A 132 7.42 -19.71 -1.20
N SER A 133 7.33 -20.94 -1.71
CA SER A 133 6.41 -21.25 -2.81
C SER A 133 4.96 -20.89 -2.42
N LEU A 134 4.29 -20.17 -3.31
CA LEU A 134 2.85 -19.86 -3.19
C LEU A 134 1.97 -21.09 -3.39
N LEU A 135 2.54 -22.15 -4.01
CA LEU A 135 1.81 -23.38 -4.26
C LEU A 135 1.60 -24.12 -2.96
N LYS A 136 0.36 -24.21 -2.54
CA LYS A 136 -0.07 -25.01 -1.40
C LYS A 136 -0.56 -26.37 -1.90
N PRO A 137 -0.39 -27.46 -1.12
CA PRO A 137 -0.92 -28.77 -1.49
C PRO A 137 -2.46 -28.70 -1.58
N ILE A 138 -3.03 -29.58 -2.42
CA ILE A 138 -4.48 -29.72 -2.52
C ILE A 138 -5.05 -30.09 -1.15
N GLY A 139 -6.04 -29.35 -0.68
CA GLY A 139 -6.64 -29.53 0.66
C GLY A 139 -5.95 -28.73 1.77
N TYR A 140 -5.02 -27.85 1.45
CA TYR A 140 -4.45 -26.93 2.43
C TYR A 140 -5.53 -25.96 2.93
N GLU A 141 -5.81 -26.00 4.20
CA GLU A 141 -6.61 -25.01 4.92
C GLU A 141 -5.65 -24.07 5.65
N PRO A 142 -5.74 -22.74 5.43
CA PRO A 142 -4.88 -21.79 6.13
C PRO A 142 -5.22 -21.81 7.62
N GLU A 143 -4.22 -22.05 8.47
CA GLU A 143 -4.38 -21.85 9.91
C GLU A 143 -4.58 -20.36 10.21
N TYR A 144 -5.68 -20.06 10.92
CA TYR A 144 -5.89 -18.72 11.43
C TYR A 144 -4.92 -18.45 12.58
N VAL A 145 -3.90 -17.64 12.34
CA VAL A 145 -2.95 -17.23 13.37
C VAL A 145 -3.34 -15.82 13.84
N GLN A 146 -3.66 -15.72 15.13
CA GLN A 146 -4.01 -14.45 15.74
C GLN A 146 -2.80 -13.50 15.73
N MET A 147 -3.02 -12.24 15.32
CA MET A 147 -1.99 -11.21 15.37
C MET A 147 -1.69 -10.81 16.81
N ILE A 148 -0.41 -10.56 17.10
CA ILE A 148 0.06 -10.11 18.41
C ILE A 148 0.06 -8.58 18.42
N LYS A 149 -0.53 -7.99 19.46
CA LYS A 149 -0.49 -6.54 19.68
C LYS A 149 0.84 -6.16 20.33
N LEU A 150 1.65 -5.33 19.67
CA LEU A 150 2.96 -4.88 20.15
C LEU A 150 2.96 -3.48 20.78
N GLY A 151 1.91 -2.70 20.58
CA GLY A 151 1.81 -1.33 21.07
C GLY A 151 0.42 -0.73 20.81
N GLU A 152 0.28 0.57 20.94
CA GLU A 152 -0.93 1.26 20.51
C GLU A 152 -1.07 1.09 19.00
N ASP A 153 -2.14 0.42 18.57
CA ASP A 153 -2.52 0.23 17.15
C ASP A 153 -1.54 -0.55 16.25
N GLN A 154 -0.48 -1.17 16.78
CA GLN A 154 0.40 -2.03 16.00
C GLN A 154 0.16 -3.51 16.30
N TYR A 155 -0.08 -4.28 15.23
CA TYR A 155 -0.35 -5.72 15.27
C TYR A 155 0.55 -6.42 14.27
N VAL A 156 1.13 -7.55 14.68
CA VAL A 156 2.08 -8.32 13.86
C VAL A 156 1.70 -9.79 13.88
N LYS A 157 1.74 -10.45 12.73
CA LYS A 157 1.60 -11.88 12.63
C LYS A 157 2.84 -12.54 13.23
N PRO A 158 2.70 -13.57 14.12
CA PRO A 158 3.84 -14.29 14.66
C PRO A 158 4.73 -14.88 13.55
N PHE A 159 6.03 -14.86 13.77
CA PHE A 159 7.03 -15.41 12.86
C PHE A 159 8.16 -16.08 13.65
N ASP A 160 8.90 -16.99 13.00
CA ASP A 160 10.02 -17.69 13.63
C ASP A 160 11.06 -16.72 14.17
N GLY A 161 11.43 -16.88 15.44
CA GLY A 161 12.38 -16.01 16.13
C GLY A 161 11.78 -14.76 16.77
N MET A 162 10.46 -14.56 16.72
CA MET A 162 9.80 -13.49 17.45
C MET A 162 9.88 -13.76 18.96
N LYS A 163 10.51 -12.84 19.69
CA LYS A 163 10.46 -12.85 21.17
C LYS A 163 9.24 -12.04 21.60
N VAL A 164 8.28 -12.70 22.21
CA VAL A 164 7.10 -12.09 22.83
C VAL A 164 7.45 -11.64 24.23
#